data_4aba571dd709a74f8546a725a96a3df2
#
_entry.id   4aba571dd709a74f8546a725a96a3df2
#
_cell.length_a   1.000
_cell.length_b   1.000
_cell.length_c   1.000
_cell.angle_alpha   90.00
_cell.angle_beta   90.00
_cell.angle_gamma   90.00
#
_symmetry.space_group_name_H-M   'P 1'
#
loop_
_entity.id
_entity.type
_entity.pdbx_description
1 polymer ?
#
loop_
_entity_poly.entity_id
_entity_poly.type
_entity_poly.pdbx_seq_one_letter_code
_entity_poly.pdbx_strand_id
1 'polypeptide(L)'
;MAQVPNSTSQRTGKPTNRSRSAVLRRGRIPAILSMAAIAIVLLLMRAKTPGKPDSTAILANMDLPPSIPFTDVTEKAGIRFVHMNGSSGEKFLPETMGGGCAFFDFDNDGHPDLLLINSRPWQQVLAAESAPTMALYRNDGKGHFTDVTKGSGLDVSLYGMGVAVGDFDNDGKVDVFITAVGGNHLFRNLGGGRFEDITVKAGVGGDGGWSTSAAFVDVDNDGLLDLFVCNYVTWTPQDDANQQFNIPGVGRAYGPPLAFAGTHCQLFHNNGDGTFKDISQPAGIRINDPVTKRPMAKSLAVAPIDLDGDGWIDLIVANDTTPNFVFHNKGDGTFEEIGLKTGLALGAGGEARGAMGVDAAYFRNDETLGVAVGNFADELNALYLSQGARQSMVFSDEALSTGVGPATRHVLTFGLFFFDADLDGRLDLLMANGHIEPSIDQLNTPQHYRQSATILWNRGKSIPTGKFPDFMSMHEKECGPDLFRPLVARGAAYADIDGDGDLDMIITQVGAAPHLFRNDQKLGNHWLRIKLVGNPKEHVNRDAIGAWIEATVGGQHLRRQVMPSRSYLSQVELPVTLGLGKNNHVDRLVVHWPNGSSQEVPVQKVDTEMVIEQSSASKSR
;
A
#
# COMPACT_ATOMS: atom_id res chain seq x y z
N MET A 1 -29.00 -45.94 24.93
CA MET A 1 -30.39 -46.45 24.93
C MET A 1 -31.12 -45.83 23.78
N ALA A 2 -31.47 -46.64 22.91
CA ALA A 2 -32.51 -46.98 21.96
C ALA A 2 -32.47 -46.09 20.70
N GLN A 3 -32.15 -46.58 19.61
CA GLN A 3 -32.53 -47.64 18.65
C GLN A 3 -33.24 -47.02 17.44
N VAL A 4 -32.64 -47.24 16.31
CA VAL A 4 -33.13 -47.11 14.91
C VAL A 4 -34.27 -48.11 14.68
N PRO A 5 -35.19 -47.91 13.73
CA PRO A 5 -35.21 -48.94 12.69
C PRO A 5 -35.28 -48.46 11.23
N ASN A 6 -34.59 -49.24 10.40
CA ASN A 6 -34.71 -49.41 8.95
C ASN A 6 -36.08 -49.91 8.51
N SER A 7 -36.55 -49.58 7.30
CA SER A 7 -37.21 -50.55 6.43
C SER A 7 -37.08 -50.23 4.95
N THR A 8 -36.55 -51.19 4.25
CA THR A 8 -36.46 -51.44 2.82
C THR A 8 -37.82 -51.68 2.15
N SER A 9 -38.00 -51.34 0.88
CA SER A 9 -38.60 -52.31 -0.07
C SER A 9 -38.44 -51.84 -1.54
N GLN A 10 -37.99 -52.82 -2.31
CA GLN A 10 -37.81 -52.89 -3.77
C GLN A 10 -39.15 -53.01 -4.53
N ARG A 11 -39.13 -52.66 -5.82
CA ARG A 11 -39.51 -53.50 -7.01
C ARG A 11 -39.70 -52.61 -8.23
N THR A 12 -38.87 -52.77 -9.25
CA THR A 12 -38.90 -53.59 -10.49
C THR A 12 -40.06 -53.31 -11.44
N GLY A 13 -39.70 -53.05 -12.70
CA GLY A 13 -40.64 -53.12 -13.83
C GLY A 13 -40.11 -52.47 -15.12
N LYS A 14 -39.34 -53.22 -15.94
CA LYS A 14 -39.36 -53.17 -17.42
C LYS A 14 -40.40 -54.16 -17.91
N PRO A 15 -41.03 -54.07 -19.13
CA PRO A 15 -40.36 -54.19 -20.39
C PRO A 15 -41.06 -53.64 -21.68
N THR A 16 -40.32 -53.71 -22.76
CA THR A 16 -40.59 -54.17 -24.17
C THR A 16 -41.34 -53.26 -25.16
N ASN A 17 -40.62 -52.82 -26.14
CA ASN A 17 -40.53 -53.26 -27.54
C ASN A 17 -41.79 -53.36 -28.43
N ARG A 18 -41.80 -52.61 -29.57
CA ARG A 18 -42.05 -53.12 -30.93
C ARG A 18 -42.02 -52.02 -32.01
N SER A 19 -41.01 -52.07 -32.81
CA SER A 19 -40.91 -52.00 -34.28
C SER A 19 -42.15 -51.67 -35.13
N ARG A 20 -41.99 -50.76 -36.09
CA ARG A 20 -42.43 -50.95 -37.49
C ARG A 20 -41.60 -50.16 -38.48
N SER A 21 -40.97 -50.89 -39.33
CA SER A 21 -40.23 -50.52 -40.54
C SER A 21 -41.20 -49.97 -41.62
N ALA A 22 -40.79 -48.93 -42.31
CA ALA A 22 -41.30 -48.59 -43.65
C ALA A 22 -40.12 -48.35 -44.58
N VAL A 23 -39.97 -49.21 -45.51
CA VAL A 23 -39.07 -49.21 -46.69
C VAL A 23 -39.64 -48.20 -47.70
N LEU A 24 -38.82 -47.29 -48.20
CA LEU A 24 -39.06 -46.59 -49.46
C LEU A 24 -37.76 -46.39 -50.24
N ARG A 25 -37.89 -46.69 -51.51
CA ARG A 25 -37.00 -47.02 -52.57
C ARG A 25 -35.91 -45.97 -52.90
N ARG A 26 -34.79 -46.50 -53.33
CA ARG A 26 -33.66 -45.89 -54.01
C ARG A 26 -34.05 -45.12 -55.28
N GLY A 27 -33.65 -43.87 -55.38
CA GLY A 27 -33.44 -43.12 -56.62
C GLY A 27 -31.97 -42.72 -56.75
N ARG A 28 -31.26 -43.27 -57.69
CA ARG A 28 -29.88 -42.87 -58.03
C ARG A 28 -29.94 -41.55 -58.81
N ILE A 29 -29.27 -40.50 -58.32
CA ILE A 29 -28.91 -39.32 -59.07
C ILE A 29 -27.38 -39.21 -59.09
N PRO A 30 -26.75 -38.80 -60.18
CA PRO A 30 -25.33 -39.15 -60.47
C PRO A 30 -24.34 -38.23 -59.70
N ALA A 31 -23.26 -38.84 -59.26
CA ALA A 31 -22.17 -38.32 -58.44
C ALA A 31 -21.19 -37.35 -59.14
N ILE A 32 -21.62 -36.63 -60.19
CA ILE A 32 -20.69 -35.72 -60.93
C ILE A 32 -20.89 -34.23 -60.62
N LEU A 33 -22.00 -33.84 -59.98
CA LEU A 33 -22.23 -32.42 -59.59
C LEU A 33 -21.76 -32.04 -58.20
N SER A 34 -21.38 -33.00 -57.36
CA SER A 34 -20.94 -32.76 -55.98
C SER A 34 -19.44 -32.42 -55.83
N MET A 35 -18.58 -32.83 -56.79
CA MET A 35 -17.14 -32.53 -56.69
C MET A 35 -16.78 -31.13 -57.18
N ALA A 36 -17.53 -30.52 -58.09
CA ALA A 36 -17.31 -29.14 -58.53
C ALA A 36 -17.74 -28.13 -57.48
N ALA A 37 -18.82 -28.40 -56.73
CA ALA A 37 -19.28 -27.53 -55.63
C ALA A 37 -18.34 -27.57 -54.41
N ILE A 38 -17.78 -28.73 -54.09
CA ILE A 38 -16.77 -28.89 -53.01
C ILE A 38 -15.44 -28.22 -53.40
N ALA A 39 -15.02 -28.29 -54.68
CA ALA A 39 -13.82 -27.61 -55.14
C ALA A 39 -13.97 -26.08 -55.12
N ILE A 40 -15.14 -25.52 -55.44
CA ILE A 40 -15.42 -24.09 -55.37
C ILE A 40 -15.51 -23.60 -53.91
N VAL A 41 -16.08 -24.38 -53.00
CA VAL A 41 -16.12 -24.07 -51.56
C VAL A 41 -14.71 -24.15 -50.96
N LEU A 42 -13.87 -25.08 -51.36
CA LEU A 42 -12.46 -25.18 -50.93
C LEU A 42 -11.59 -24.10 -51.58
N LEU A 43 -11.91 -23.61 -52.79
CA LEU A 43 -11.23 -22.47 -53.40
C LEU A 43 -11.68 -21.12 -52.78
N LEU A 44 -12.94 -21.00 -52.36
CA LEU A 44 -13.46 -19.80 -51.64
C LEU A 44 -13.03 -19.77 -50.17
N MET A 45 -12.73 -20.93 -49.56
CA MET A 45 -12.13 -21.01 -48.23
C MET A 45 -10.61 -20.76 -48.24
N ARG A 46 -9.95 -20.71 -49.42
CA ARG A 46 -8.56 -20.25 -49.55
C ARG A 46 -8.40 -18.75 -49.71
N ALA A 47 -9.51 -18.00 -49.73
CA ALA A 47 -9.48 -16.56 -49.73
C ALA A 47 -9.34 -16.01 -48.29
N LYS A 48 -8.10 -15.72 -47.93
CA LYS A 48 -7.72 -14.90 -46.76
C LYS A 48 -8.08 -15.51 -45.38
N THR A 49 -7.31 -16.49 -44.94
CA THR A 49 -6.92 -16.42 -43.52
C THR A 49 -6.23 -15.06 -43.33
N PRO A 50 -6.73 -14.17 -42.44
CA PRO A 50 -5.95 -13.01 -42.08
C PRO A 50 -4.62 -13.57 -41.55
N GLY A 51 -3.51 -13.14 -42.18
CA GLY A 51 -2.18 -13.53 -41.74
C GLY A 51 -2.13 -13.31 -40.22
N LYS A 52 -1.60 -14.31 -39.49
CA LYS A 52 -1.25 -14.06 -38.09
C LYS A 52 -0.52 -12.74 -38.08
N PRO A 53 -0.96 -11.77 -37.25
CA PRO A 53 -0.24 -10.50 -37.15
C PRO A 53 1.22 -10.86 -36.89
N ASP A 54 2.12 -10.25 -37.65
CA ASP A 54 3.55 -10.47 -37.53
C ASP A 54 3.95 -10.11 -36.08
N SER A 55 4.32 -11.13 -35.32
CA SER A 55 4.70 -10.94 -33.91
C SER A 55 5.86 -9.95 -33.75
N THR A 56 6.70 -9.83 -34.79
CA THR A 56 7.77 -8.83 -34.87
C THR A 56 7.24 -7.40 -35.06
N ALA A 57 6.17 -7.22 -35.84
CA ALA A 57 5.55 -5.90 -36.00
C ALA A 57 4.75 -5.44 -34.76
N ILE A 58 4.24 -6.40 -33.97
CA ILE A 58 3.58 -6.13 -32.69
C ILE A 58 4.62 -5.73 -31.65
N LEU A 59 5.76 -6.41 -31.59
CA LEU A 59 6.86 -6.12 -30.67
C LEU A 59 7.56 -4.77 -30.99
N ALA A 60 7.61 -4.38 -32.28
CA ALA A 60 8.21 -3.12 -32.71
C ALA A 60 7.42 -1.84 -32.32
N ASN A 61 6.17 -2.00 -31.85
CA ASN A 61 5.32 -0.89 -31.36
C ASN A 61 5.00 -1.02 -29.85
N MET A 62 5.74 -1.84 -29.12
CA MET A 62 5.60 -1.91 -27.66
C MET A 62 6.55 -0.90 -27.02
N ASP A 63 6.01 0.05 -26.25
CA ASP A 63 6.82 0.83 -25.32
C ASP A 63 7.47 -0.14 -24.31
N LEU A 64 8.79 -0.19 -24.30
CA LEU A 64 9.57 -0.98 -23.34
C LEU A 64 9.89 -0.11 -22.12
N PRO A 65 10.04 -0.72 -20.93
CA PRO A 65 10.46 0.02 -19.76
C PRO A 65 11.78 0.77 -20.02
N PRO A 66 11.87 2.04 -19.61
CA PRO A 66 13.11 2.80 -19.70
C PRO A 66 14.17 2.27 -18.73
N SER A 67 15.39 2.80 -18.82
CA SER A 67 16.43 2.51 -17.84
C SER A 67 16.31 3.43 -16.65
N ILE A 68 16.00 2.87 -15.47
CA ILE A 68 15.85 3.57 -14.18
C ILE A 68 16.75 2.85 -13.16
N PRO A 69 18.08 3.06 -13.19
CA PRO A 69 18.98 2.38 -12.26
C PRO A 69 18.74 2.86 -10.83
N PHE A 70 18.60 1.93 -9.91
CA PHE A 70 18.60 2.18 -8.48
C PHE A 70 19.89 1.67 -7.86
N THR A 71 20.65 2.58 -7.24
CA THR A 71 21.93 2.25 -6.59
C THR A 71 21.75 2.18 -5.08
N ASP A 72 22.16 1.08 -4.46
CA ASP A 72 22.23 0.98 -3.00
C ASP A 72 23.33 1.92 -2.45
N VAL A 73 22.89 2.99 -1.80
CA VAL A 73 23.76 4.00 -1.20
C VAL A 73 23.82 3.94 0.32
N THR A 74 23.19 2.97 0.96
CA THR A 74 22.99 2.84 2.42
C THR A 74 24.25 3.16 3.22
N GLU A 75 25.36 2.46 2.95
CA GLU A 75 26.61 2.67 3.68
C GLU A 75 27.27 4.00 3.35
N LYS A 76 27.24 4.40 2.06
CA LYS A 76 27.80 5.67 1.59
C LYS A 76 27.02 6.85 2.13
N ALA A 77 25.71 6.71 2.24
CA ALA A 77 24.81 7.69 2.84
C ALA A 77 25.00 7.82 4.37
N GLY A 78 25.75 6.95 5.02
CA GLY A 78 26.01 7.03 6.47
C GLY A 78 25.06 6.25 7.34
N ILE A 79 24.09 5.50 6.78
CA ILE A 79 23.13 4.70 7.54
C ILE A 79 23.81 3.44 8.08
N ARG A 80 23.73 3.23 9.42
CA ARG A 80 24.35 2.10 10.14
C ARG A 80 23.35 1.31 10.97
N PHE A 81 22.07 1.62 10.84
CA PHE A 81 20.99 0.98 11.57
C PHE A 81 20.88 -0.51 11.23
N VAL A 82 20.57 -1.31 12.24
CA VAL A 82 20.20 -2.72 12.07
C VAL A 82 18.95 -2.96 12.89
N HIS A 83 17.89 -3.41 12.25
CA HIS A 83 16.64 -3.73 12.94
C HIS A 83 16.83 -4.92 13.89
N MET A 84 16.40 -4.77 15.13
CA MET A 84 16.31 -5.83 16.14
C MET A 84 14.87 -6.29 16.22
N ASN A 85 14.58 -7.54 15.84
CA ASN A 85 13.22 -8.09 15.91
C ASN A 85 12.91 -8.87 17.19
N GLY A 86 13.84 -8.94 18.13
CA GLY A 86 13.68 -9.65 19.40
C GLY A 86 13.73 -11.17 19.31
N SER A 87 14.06 -11.74 18.15
CA SER A 87 14.06 -13.19 17.93
C SER A 87 14.96 -13.93 18.94
N SER A 88 14.38 -14.87 19.67
CA SER A 88 15.03 -15.69 20.70
C SER A 88 15.00 -17.19 20.39
N GLY A 89 14.38 -17.59 19.27
CA GLY A 89 14.13 -18.98 18.91
C GLY A 89 12.73 -19.50 19.30
N GLU A 90 11.99 -18.72 20.10
CA GLU A 90 10.61 -19.06 20.50
C GLU A 90 9.60 -18.89 19.36
N LYS A 91 9.99 -18.22 18.27
CA LYS A 91 9.13 -17.99 17.10
C LYS A 91 7.84 -17.24 17.46
N PHE A 92 7.95 -16.13 18.16
CA PHE A 92 6.82 -15.26 18.47
C PHE A 92 6.38 -14.47 17.24
N LEU A 93 5.10 -14.43 16.97
CA LEU A 93 4.54 -13.82 15.77
C LEU A 93 5.03 -12.38 15.52
N PRO A 94 5.16 -11.45 16.51
CA PRO A 94 5.67 -10.11 16.27
C PRO A 94 7.11 -10.05 15.74
N GLU A 95 7.92 -11.10 15.95
CA GLU A 95 9.30 -11.17 15.42
C GLU A 95 9.34 -11.17 13.89
N THR A 96 8.22 -11.48 13.24
CA THR A 96 8.09 -11.50 11.77
C THR A 96 7.68 -10.18 11.18
N MET A 97 7.37 -9.18 12.01
CA MET A 97 6.80 -7.89 11.63
C MET A 97 7.66 -6.73 12.16
N GLY A 98 7.19 -5.49 12.04
CA GLY A 98 7.94 -4.31 12.47
C GLY A 98 8.88 -3.78 11.38
N GLY A 99 9.75 -2.85 11.75
CA GLY A 99 10.66 -2.17 10.82
C GLY A 99 9.99 -1.08 10.00
N GLY A 100 9.03 -0.34 10.55
CA GLY A 100 8.48 0.86 9.93
C GLY A 100 9.54 1.94 9.74
N CYS A 101 9.31 2.86 8.79
CA CYS A 101 10.18 4.01 8.52
C CYS A 101 9.38 5.23 8.08
N ALA A 102 9.97 6.42 8.27
CA ALA A 102 9.38 7.66 7.80
C ALA A 102 10.43 8.60 7.23
N PHE A 103 10.10 9.22 6.08
CA PHE A 103 10.78 10.41 5.62
C PHE A 103 9.98 11.66 6.01
N PHE A 104 10.62 12.60 6.68
CA PHE A 104 10.01 13.87 7.09
C PHE A 104 11.10 14.90 7.45
N ASP A 105 10.80 16.17 7.33
CA ASP A 105 11.70 17.29 7.65
C ASP A 105 11.52 17.66 9.14
N PHE A 106 12.30 17.02 10.05
CA PHE A 106 12.09 17.20 11.49
C PHE A 106 12.64 18.51 12.05
N ASP A 107 13.62 19.12 11.39
CA ASP A 107 14.26 20.35 11.85
C ASP A 107 13.94 21.58 10.98
N ASN A 108 13.05 21.41 9.99
CA ASN A 108 12.57 22.44 9.06
C ASN A 108 13.71 23.07 8.23
N ASP A 109 14.72 22.26 7.84
CA ASP A 109 15.79 22.72 6.95
C ASP A 109 15.47 22.52 5.45
N GLY A 110 14.32 21.91 5.15
CA GLY A 110 13.81 21.68 3.80
C GLY A 110 14.25 20.37 3.19
N HIS A 111 14.96 19.52 3.91
CA HIS A 111 15.43 18.23 3.43
C HIS A 111 14.71 17.07 4.13
N PRO A 112 14.36 15.99 3.41
CA PRO A 112 13.71 14.85 4.06
C PRO A 112 14.72 14.07 4.89
N ASP A 113 14.48 14.06 6.20
CA ASP A 113 15.20 13.24 7.17
C ASP A 113 14.60 11.84 7.28
N LEU A 114 15.26 10.93 7.98
CA LEU A 114 14.85 9.53 8.05
C LEU A 114 14.74 9.05 9.50
N LEU A 115 13.56 8.50 9.85
CA LEU A 115 13.34 7.77 11.10
C LEU A 115 13.15 6.28 10.81
N LEU A 116 13.92 5.44 11.50
CA LEU A 116 13.86 3.98 11.43
C LEU A 116 13.39 3.41 12.76
N ILE A 117 12.30 2.65 12.73
CA ILE A 117 11.69 2.05 13.92
C ILE A 117 12.38 0.75 14.26
N ASN A 118 12.68 0.56 15.56
CA ASN A 118 13.32 -0.64 16.07
C ASN A 118 12.42 -1.36 17.08
N SER A 119 12.66 -2.66 17.24
CA SER A 119 12.08 -3.45 18.32
C SER A 119 13.15 -3.78 19.38
N ARG A 120 12.82 -4.63 20.35
CA ARG A 120 13.72 -5.01 21.46
C ARG A 120 13.56 -6.49 21.79
N PRO A 121 14.53 -7.10 22.50
CA PRO A 121 14.38 -8.45 23.02
C PRO A 121 13.21 -8.59 24.00
N TRP A 122 12.55 -9.75 23.98
CA TRP A 122 11.35 -10.01 24.83
C TRP A 122 11.67 -10.14 26.31
N GLN A 123 12.79 -10.74 26.68
CA GLN A 123 13.05 -11.21 28.04
C GLN A 123 14.32 -10.63 28.69
N GLN A 124 15.07 -9.78 27.98
CA GLN A 124 16.30 -9.24 28.54
C GLN A 124 16.05 -7.87 29.17
N VAL A 125 16.34 -7.75 30.46
CA VAL A 125 16.57 -6.45 31.09
C VAL A 125 17.96 -6.00 30.63
N LEU A 126 18.01 -5.33 29.49
CA LEU A 126 19.24 -4.71 29.01
C LEU A 126 19.54 -3.47 29.85
N ALA A 127 20.83 -3.20 30.12
CA ALA A 127 21.22 -1.91 30.65
C ALA A 127 20.75 -0.81 29.66
N ALA A 128 20.23 0.29 30.16
CA ALA A 128 19.66 1.37 29.33
C ALA A 128 20.62 1.84 28.21
N GLU A 129 21.92 1.82 28.49
CA GLU A 129 22.96 2.25 27.53
C GLU A 129 23.19 1.24 26.37
N SER A 130 22.71 0.00 26.49
CA SER A 130 22.87 -1.04 25.47
C SER A 130 21.53 -1.52 24.87
N ALA A 131 20.41 -0.93 25.28
CA ALA A 131 19.10 -1.26 24.73
C ALA A 131 18.98 -0.74 23.30
N PRO A 132 18.48 -1.53 22.34
CA PRO A 132 18.25 -1.05 20.98
C PRO A 132 17.18 0.04 21.00
N THR A 133 17.44 1.13 20.28
CA THR A 133 16.51 2.24 20.09
C THR A 133 16.13 2.35 18.62
N MET A 134 15.08 3.10 18.30
CA MET A 134 14.88 3.62 16.96
C MET A 134 16.06 4.53 16.56
N ALA A 135 16.16 4.91 15.30
CA ALA A 135 17.25 5.77 14.84
C ALA A 135 16.71 6.94 14.00
N LEU A 136 17.06 8.16 14.41
CA LEU A 136 16.78 9.40 13.69
C LEU A 136 18.03 9.85 12.96
N TYR A 137 17.94 10.02 11.66
CA TYR A 137 19.00 10.45 10.77
C TYR A 137 18.66 11.80 10.15
N ARG A 138 19.56 12.76 10.28
CA ARG A 138 19.47 14.05 9.62
C ARG A 138 20.12 13.99 8.24
N ASN A 139 19.43 14.46 7.21
CA ASN A 139 19.90 14.60 5.84
C ASN A 139 20.59 15.95 5.61
N ASP A 140 21.68 15.98 4.85
CA ASP A 140 22.36 17.23 4.45
C ASP A 140 21.85 17.81 3.12
N GLY A 141 20.75 17.28 2.58
CA GLY A 141 20.16 17.65 1.28
C GLY A 141 20.98 17.19 0.07
N LYS A 142 21.90 16.23 0.27
CA LYS A 142 22.72 15.61 -0.78
C LYS A 142 22.75 14.09 -0.64
N GLY A 143 21.78 13.54 0.07
CA GLY A 143 21.68 12.11 0.33
C GLY A 143 22.69 11.58 1.36
N HIS A 144 23.28 12.44 2.23
CA HIS A 144 24.13 12.01 3.33
C HIS A 144 23.41 12.19 4.67
N PHE A 145 23.37 11.13 5.43
CA PHE A 145 22.62 11.03 6.69
C PHE A 145 23.58 10.95 7.88
N THR A 146 23.29 11.75 8.90
CA THR A 146 23.99 11.74 10.19
C THR A 146 23.06 11.25 11.27
N ASP A 147 23.45 10.22 12.03
CA ASP A 147 22.70 9.75 13.19
C ASP A 147 22.68 10.82 14.28
N VAL A 148 21.48 11.33 14.58
CA VAL A 148 21.20 12.36 15.60
C VAL A 148 20.27 11.83 16.69
N THR A 149 20.11 10.53 16.80
CA THR A 149 19.19 9.85 17.73
C THR A 149 19.48 10.21 19.19
N LYS A 150 20.75 10.18 19.57
CA LYS A 150 21.17 10.35 20.96
C LYS A 150 20.84 11.74 21.49
N GLY A 151 19.98 11.80 22.51
CA GLY A 151 19.55 13.06 23.13
C GLY A 151 18.47 13.80 22.36
N SER A 152 17.92 13.19 21.29
CA SER A 152 16.77 13.73 20.58
C SER A 152 15.45 13.55 21.37
N GLY A 153 15.40 12.62 22.33
CA GLY A 153 14.18 12.18 23.00
C GLY A 153 13.51 10.99 22.29
N LEU A 154 13.98 10.62 21.07
CA LEU A 154 13.59 9.41 20.37
C LEU A 154 14.53 8.23 20.65
N ASP A 155 15.54 8.41 21.50
CA ASP A 155 16.48 7.37 21.95
C ASP A 155 15.83 6.44 23.01
N VAL A 156 14.61 6.01 22.74
CA VAL A 156 13.81 5.12 23.60
C VAL A 156 13.76 3.69 23.04
N SER A 157 13.71 2.72 23.96
CA SER A 157 13.65 1.28 23.60
C SER A 157 12.22 0.77 23.73
N LEU A 158 11.58 0.51 22.59
CA LEU A 158 10.22 0.01 22.45
C LEU A 158 10.22 -1.30 21.67
N TYR A 159 9.14 -2.09 21.77
CA TYR A 159 8.88 -3.06 20.72
C TYR A 159 8.09 -2.37 19.60
N GLY A 160 8.79 -1.45 18.91
CA GLY A 160 8.20 -0.58 17.91
C GLY A 160 7.83 -1.35 16.65
N MET A 161 6.75 -0.90 16.02
CA MET A 161 6.21 -1.47 14.78
C MET A 161 6.26 -0.46 13.66
N GLY A 162 5.41 0.54 13.70
CA GLY A 162 5.22 1.57 12.68
C GLY A 162 5.36 2.98 13.20
N VAL A 163 5.23 3.92 12.29
CA VAL A 163 5.32 5.36 12.56
C VAL A 163 4.27 6.12 11.77
N ALA A 164 3.73 7.18 12.35
CA ALA A 164 3.00 8.24 11.66
C ALA A 164 3.62 9.59 12.02
N VAL A 165 3.69 10.50 11.03
CA VAL A 165 4.24 11.85 11.20
C VAL A 165 3.21 12.90 10.77
N GLY A 166 3.17 14.03 11.49
CA GLY A 166 2.26 15.14 11.22
C GLY A 166 2.36 16.23 12.28
N ASP A 167 2.13 17.47 11.90
CA ASP A 167 2.07 18.62 12.81
C ASP A 167 0.68 18.68 13.47
N PHE A 168 0.47 17.86 14.52
CA PHE A 168 -0.86 17.68 15.13
C PHE A 168 -1.33 18.90 15.93
N ASP A 169 -0.42 19.76 16.39
CA ASP A 169 -0.77 20.97 17.15
C ASP A 169 -0.60 22.27 16.34
N ASN A 170 -0.32 22.14 15.02
CA ASN A 170 -0.19 23.24 14.07
C ASN A 170 0.89 24.27 14.47
N ASP A 171 1.96 23.85 15.19
CA ASP A 171 3.03 24.75 15.62
C ASP A 171 4.15 24.92 14.58
N GLY A 172 4.04 24.21 13.46
CA GLY A 172 4.97 24.24 12.32
C GLY A 172 6.13 23.25 12.45
N LYS A 173 6.04 22.28 13.35
CA LYS A 173 7.03 21.23 13.53
C LYS A 173 6.35 19.87 13.47
N VAL A 174 6.87 19.01 12.65
CA VAL A 174 6.31 17.66 12.43
C VAL A 174 6.57 16.80 13.67
N ASP A 175 5.49 16.26 14.25
CA ASP A 175 5.49 15.36 15.40
C ASP A 175 5.54 13.90 14.98
N VAL A 176 5.79 13.00 15.93
CA VAL A 176 6.01 11.58 15.65
C VAL A 176 5.13 10.73 16.56
N PHE A 177 4.30 9.87 15.96
CA PHE A 177 3.56 8.83 16.66
C PHE A 177 4.14 7.45 16.31
N ILE A 178 4.50 6.67 17.34
CA ILE A 178 5.07 5.33 17.21
C ILE A 178 4.06 4.29 17.67
N THR A 179 3.72 3.35 16.81
CA THR A 179 2.95 2.17 17.18
C THR A 179 3.86 1.07 17.71
N ALA A 180 3.39 0.29 18.67
CA ALA A 180 4.19 -0.73 19.31
C ALA A 180 3.37 -1.93 19.83
N VAL A 181 4.05 -3.00 20.22
CA VAL A 181 3.50 -4.03 21.07
C VAL A 181 3.68 -3.59 22.51
N GLY A 182 2.57 -3.45 23.24
CA GLY A 182 2.57 -3.05 24.65
C GLY A 182 2.26 -1.58 24.91
N GLY A 183 1.88 -0.81 23.89
CA GLY A 183 1.45 0.59 23.99
C GLY A 183 2.17 1.51 23.02
N ASN A 184 1.44 2.49 22.52
CA ASN A 184 1.90 3.47 21.55
C ASN A 184 2.53 4.69 22.23
N HIS A 185 3.29 5.49 21.47
CA HIS A 185 3.94 6.69 21.97
C HIS A 185 3.75 7.88 21.03
N LEU A 186 3.42 9.03 21.57
CA LEU A 186 3.37 10.31 20.86
C LEU A 186 4.48 11.22 21.33
N PHE A 187 5.33 11.62 20.41
CA PHE A 187 6.45 12.52 20.65
C PHE A 187 6.20 13.86 19.98
N ARG A 188 6.08 14.90 20.79
CA ARG A 188 5.97 16.28 20.34
C ARG A 188 7.34 16.82 19.95
N ASN A 189 7.45 17.42 18.77
CA ASN A 189 8.66 18.09 18.31
C ASN A 189 8.82 19.47 18.96
N LEU A 190 9.87 19.64 19.76
CA LEU A 190 10.18 20.91 20.43
C LEU A 190 11.04 21.85 19.58
N GLY A 191 11.44 21.41 18.38
CA GLY A 191 12.42 22.06 17.53
C GLY A 191 13.85 21.84 18.00
N GLY A 192 14.81 22.13 17.09
CA GLY A 192 16.23 21.92 17.35
C GLY A 192 16.60 20.44 17.54
N GLY A 193 15.90 19.54 16.89
CA GLY A 193 16.14 18.10 16.93
C GLY A 193 15.75 17.43 18.25
N ARG A 194 14.83 18.00 19.01
CA ARG A 194 14.39 17.46 20.30
C ARG A 194 12.91 17.15 20.31
N PHE A 195 12.57 16.00 20.88
CA PHE A 195 11.21 15.50 21.05
C PHE A 195 10.89 15.23 22.52
N GLU A 196 9.63 15.39 22.90
CA GLU A 196 9.10 15.11 24.22
C GLU A 196 8.02 14.04 24.12
N ASP A 197 8.14 12.95 24.90
CA ASP A 197 7.07 11.96 25.01
C ASP A 197 5.90 12.57 25.80
N ILE A 198 4.80 12.82 25.11
CA ILE A 198 3.56 13.36 25.67
C ILE A 198 2.42 12.35 25.72
N THR A 199 2.70 11.08 25.48
CA THR A 199 1.72 9.99 25.32
C THR A 199 0.65 9.98 26.41
N VAL A 200 1.08 10.05 27.68
CA VAL A 200 0.16 10.02 28.83
C VAL A 200 -0.71 11.27 28.88
N LYS A 201 -0.11 12.44 28.63
CA LYS A 201 -0.81 13.71 28.59
C LYS A 201 -1.81 13.76 27.44
N ALA A 202 -1.38 13.31 26.26
CA ALA A 202 -2.20 13.26 25.04
C ALA A 202 -3.33 12.23 25.10
N GLY A 203 -3.18 11.17 25.91
CA GLY A 203 -4.19 10.11 26.05
C GLY A 203 -4.24 9.11 24.90
N VAL A 204 -3.13 8.93 24.15
CA VAL A 204 -3.09 8.10 22.91
C VAL A 204 -2.27 6.82 23.04
N GLY A 205 -1.89 6.41 24.24
CA GLY A 205 -1.08 5.20 24.48
C GLY A 205 -1.76 3.88 24.09
N GLY A 206 -3.05 3.90 23.79
CA GLY A 206 -3.83 2.71 23.49
C GLY A 206 -4.12 1.87 24.75
N ASP A 207 -4.54 0.62 24.53
CA ASP A 207 -4.90 -0.33 25.59
C ASP A 207 -3.78 -1.32 25.95
N GLY A 208 -2.56 -1.08 25.47
CA GLY A 208 -1.40 -1.96 25.68
C GLY A 208 -1.36 -3.18 24.76
N GLY A 209 -2.17 -3.23 23.72
CA GLY A 209 -2.22 -4.30 22.73
C GLY A 209 -1.09 -4.24 21.69
N TRP A 210 -1.36 -4.75 20.52
CA TRP A 210 -0.45 -4.76 19.39
C TRP A 210 -0.96 -3.83 18.28
N SER A 211 -0.42 -2.61 18.23
CA SER A 211 -0.70 -1.65 17.16
C SER A 211 0.30 -1.80 16.01
N THR A 212 -0.14 -1.48 14.80
CA THR A 212 0.61 -1.63 13.54
C THR A 212 0.74 -0.29 12.82
N SER A 213 0.10 -0.07 11.67
CA SER A 213 0.14 1.24 11.02
C SER A 213 -0.74 2.27 11.74
N ALA A 214 -0.40 3.54 11.56
CA ALA A 214 -1.22 4.66 11.99
C ALA A 214 -1.22 5.75 10.93
N ALA A 215 -2.20 6.66 11.01
CA ALA A 215 -2.29 7.83 10.15
C ALA A 215 -2.74 9.04 10.94
N PHE A 216 -2.04 10.16 10.76
CA PHE A 216 -2.60 11.47 11.06
C PHE A 216 -3.52 11.89 9.91
N VAL A 217 -4.74 12.28 10.24
CA VAL A 217 -5.78 12.60 9.26
C VAL A 217 -6.81 13.53 9.92
N ASP A 218 -7.26 14.55 9.21
CA ASP A 218 -8.33 15.43 9.63
C ASP A 218 -9.67 14.81 9.19
N VAL A 219 -10.38 14.16 10.14
CA VAL A 219 -11.59 13.38 9.80
C VAL A 219 -12.88 14.18 9.85
N ASP A 220 -12.86 15.38 10.44
CA ASP A 220 -14.03 16.25 10.58
C ASP A 220 -13.84 17.65 9.97
N ASN A 221 -12.73 17.83 9.21
CA ASN A 221 -12.38 19.05 8.49
C ASN A 221 -12.33 20.29 9.39
N ASP A 222 -11.90 20.12 10.66
CA ASP A 222 -11.75 21.23 11.61
C ASP A 222 -10.37 21.91 11.52
N GLY A 223 -9.44 21.32 10.78
CA GLY A 223 -8.07 21.81 10.58
C GLY A 223 -7.07 21.29 11.61
N LEU A 224 -7.46 20.33 12.45
CA LEU A 224 -6.58 19.59 13.35
C LEU A 224 -6.40 18.16 12.85
N LEU A 225 -5.21 17.60 13.03
CA LEU A 225 -4.96 16.22 12.67
C LEU A 225 -5.42 15.30 13.81
N ASP A 226 -6.41 14.47 13.51
CA ASP A 226 -6.81 13.33 14.31
C ASP A 226 -5.85 12.15 14.10
N LEU A 227 -6.00 11.09 14.88
CA LEU A 227 -5.11 9.94 14.82
C LEU A 227 -5.90 8.64 14.67
N PHE A 228 -5.74 7.96 13.52
CA PHE A 228 -6.24 6.60 13.30
C PHE A 228 -5.14 5.58 13.56
N VAL A 229 -5.46 4.49 14.27
CA VAL A 229 -4.52 3.43 14.65
C VAL A 229 -5.07 2.06 14.30
N CYS A 230 -4.32 1.33 13.49
CA CYS A 230 -4.56 -0.08 13.18
C CYS A 230 -4.09 -0.97 14.34
N ASN A 231 -4.91 -1.93 14.75
CA ASN A 231 -4.56 -2.95 15.73
C ASN A 231 -4.69 -4.34 15.08
N TYR A 232 -3.76 -5.24 15.42
CA TYR A 232 -3.65 -6.52 14.72
C TYR A 232 -4.42 -7.65 15.42
N VAL A 233 -3.80 -8.34 16.34
CA VAL A 233 -4.42 -9.46 17.04
C VAL A 233 -4.22 -9.33 18.55
N THR A 234 -5.10 -9.96 19.33
CA THR A 234 -4.86 -10.15 20.76
C THR A 234 -3.74 -11.17 20.93
N TRP A 235 -2.60 -10.72 21.45
CA TRP A 235 -1.39 -11.52 21.52
C TRP A 235 -0.66 -11.31 22.85
N THR A 236 -0.15 -12.42 23.40
CA THR A 236 0.84 -12.42 24.48
C THR A 236 1.91 -13.49 24.19
N PRO A 237 3.14 -13.35 24.73
CA PRO A 237 4.15 -14.40 24.59
C PRO A 237 3.66 -15.77 25.05
N GLN A 238 2.85 -15.82 26.12
CA GLN A 238 2.32 -17.05 26.67
C GLN A 238 1.28 -17.70 25.74
N ASP A 239 0.39 -16.91 25.12
CA ASP A 239 -0.60 -17.42 24.18
C ASP A 239 0.08 -18.01 22.94
N ASP A 240 1.10 -17.34 22.41
CA ASP A 240 1.87 -17.81 21.26
C ASP A 240 2.65 -19.09 21.58
N ALA A 241 3.35 -19.13 22.72
CA ALA A 241 4.08 -20.32 23.16
C ALA A 241 3.14 -21.53 23.33
N ASN A 242 1.92 -21.33 23.82
CA ASN A 242 0.93 -22.39 24.03
C ASN A 242 0.41 -23.00 22.71
N GLN A 243 0.46 -22.27 21.59
CA GLN A 243 -0.02 -22.77 20.29
C GLN A 243 0.86 -23.89 19.71
N GLN A 244 2.16 -23.91 20.03
CA GLN A 244 3.13 -24.93 19.60
C GLN A 244 3.11 -25.25 18.12
N PHE A 245 3.03 -24.23 17.26
CA PHE A 245 3.04 -24.40 15.80
C PHE A 245 4.32 -25.08 15.34
N ASN A 246 4.16 -26.06 14.45
CA ASN A 246 5.27 -26.82 13.90
C ASN A 246 5.06 -27.09 12.41
N ILE A 247 6.12 -26.96 11.65
CA ILE A 247 6.17 -27.43 10.25
C ILE A 247 6.73 -28.84 10.27
N PRO A 248 6.02 -29.86 9.70
CA PRO A 248 6.49 -31.22 9.63
C PRO A 248 7.88 -31.31 8.99
N GLY A 249 8.82 -31.98 9.68
CA GLY A 249 10.21 -32.15 9.22
C GLY A 249 11.14 -30.96 9.48
N VAL A 250 10.61 -29.82 9.97
CA VAL A 250 11.39 -28.61 10.28
C VAL A 250 11.40 -28.30 11.76
N GLY A 251 10.25 -28.38 12.44
CA GLY A 251 10.10 -28.08 13.86
C GLY A 251 9.28 -26.82 14.12
N ARG A 252 9.57 -26.10 15.22
CA ARG A 252 8.85 -24.89 15.66
C ARG A 252 8.80 -23.83 14.55
N ALA A 253 7.62 -23.30 14.28
CA ALA A 253 7.33 -22.30 13.26
C ALA A 253 6.51 -21.14 13.84
N TYR A 254 6.46 -20.03 13.13
CA TYR A 254 5.58 -18.92 13.46
C TYR A 254 4.11 -19.31 13.29
N GLY A 255 3.26 -18.90 14.25
CA GLY A 255 1.83 -19.18 14.21
C GLY A 255 1.07 -18.36 13.16
N PRO A 256 0.03 -18.93 12.55
CA PRO A 256 -0.82 -18.16 11.64
C PRO A 256 -1.73 -17.17 12.42
N PRO A 257 -2.03 -15.99 11.86
CA PRO A 257 -2.89 -14.99 12.52
C PRO A 257 -4.30 -15.50 12.84
N LEU A 258 -4.76 -16.54 12.14
CA LEU A 258 -6.06 -17.19 12.40
C LEU A 258 -6.15 -17.83 13.77
N ALA A 259 -5.03 -18.16 14.41
CA ALA A 259 -4.99 -18.74 15.75
C ALA A 259 -5.23 -17.71 16.88
N PHE A 260 -5.17 -16.44 16.55
CA PHE A 260 -5.34 -15.34 17.51
C PHE A 260 -6.64 -14.59 17.24
N ALA A 261 -7.25 -14.09 18.33
CA ALA A 261 -8.45 -13.26 18.20
C ALA A 261 -8.11 -11.90 17.57
N GLY A 262 -9.02 -11.38 16.76
CA GLY A 262 -8.92 -10.03 16.24
C GLY A 262 -9.10 -8.96 17.32
N THR A 263 -8.87 -7.72 16.94
CA THR A 263 -8.96 -6.52 17.79
C THR A 263 -9.92 -5.49 17.17
N HIS A 264 -9.88 -4.25 17.65
CA HIS A 264 -10.53 -3.10 17.02
C HIS A 264 -9.48 -2.07 16.62
N CYS A 265 -9.69 -1.39 15.50
CA CYS A 265 -9.00 -0.14 15.22
C CYS A 265 -9.41 0.94 16.24
N GLN A 266 -8.56 1.98 16.35
CA GLN A 266 -8.82 3.13 17.22
C GLN A 266 -8.82 4.42 16.39
N LEU A 267 -9.67 5.36 16.78
CA LEU A 267 -9.72 6.71 16.26
C LEU A 267 -9.74 7.69 17.45
N PHE A 268 -8.74 8.55 17.48
CA PHE A 268 -8.56 9.56 18.50
C PHE A 268 -8.78 10.93 17.87
N HIS A 269 -9.83 11.63 18.33
CA HIS A 269 -10.11 13.01 17.91
C HIS A 269 -9.24 14.00 18.68
N ASN A 270 -8.64 14.93 17.96
CA ASN A 270 -7.77 15.97 18.50
C ASN A 270 -8.58 17.12 19.12
N ASN A 271 -8.42 17.36 20.40
CA ASN A 271 -9.16 18.43 21.10
C ASN A 271 -8.57 19.85 20.89
N GLY A 272 -7.44 20.00 20.16
CA GLY A 272 -6.77 21.27 19.91
C GLY A 272 -6.02 21.86 21.12
N ASP A 273 -5.91 21.13 22.22
CA ASP A 273 -5.21 21.54 23.44
C ASP A 273 -4.01 20.64 23.78
N GLY A 274 -3.59 19.82 22.83
CA GLY A 274 -2.53 18.82 22.97
C GLY A 274 -3.00 17.52 23.62
N THR A 275 -4.31 17.30 23.70
CA THR A 275 -4.93 16.05 24.15
C THR A 275 -5.83 15.47 23.07
N PHE A 276 -6.05 14.18 23.14
CA PHE A 276 -6.93 13.46 22.23
C PHE A 276 -8.03 12.72 23.00
N LYS A 277 -9.14 12.48 22.34
CA LYS A 277 -10.26 11.71 22.85
C LYS A 277 -10.52 10.48 22.00
N ASP A 278 -10.53 9.28 22.60
CA ASP A 278 -10.96 8.05 21.90
C ASP A 278 -12.45 8.16 21.51
N ILE A 279 -12.71 8.28 20.22
CA ILE A 279 -14.04 8.30 19.61
C ILE A 279 -14.35 7.03 18.81
N SER A 280 -13.53 5.98 18.89
CA SER A 280 -13.63 4.78 18.08
C SER A 280 -15.02 4.14 18.11
N GLN A 281 -15.64 4.07 19.30
CA GLN A 281 -16.97 3.48 19.47
C GLN A 281 -18.08 4.36 18.90
N PRO A 282 -18.21 5.64 19.27
CA PRO A 282 -19.27 6.52 18.72
C PRO A 282 -19.06 6.80 17.22
N ALA A 283 -17.83 6.84 16.73
CA ALA A 283 -17.53 7.04 15.32
C ALA A 283 -17.80 5.80 14.45
N GLY A 284 -18.11 4.64 15.03
CA GLY A 284 -18.43 3.44 14.25
C GLY A 284 -17.21 2.65 13.76
N ILE A 285 -16.00 2.92 14.31
CA ILE A 285 -14.74 2.26 13.90
C ILE A 285 -14.62 0.84 14.47
N ARG A 286 -15.29 0.52 15.58
CA ARG A 286 -15.19 -0.80 16.24
C ARG A 286 -16.07 -1.83 15.56
N ILE A 287 -15.49 -2.60 14.63
CA ILE A 287 -16.22 -3.63 13.85
C ILE A 287 -16.13 -4.98 14.56
N ASN A 288 -17.30 -5.61 14.72
CA ASN A 288 -17.43 -6.97 15.24
C ASN A 288 -17.96 -7.91 14.17
N ASP A 289 -17.49 -9.15 14.20
CA ASP A 289 -18.06 -10.22 13.40
C ASP A 289 -19.57 -10.35 13.69
N PRO A 290 -20.43 -10.36 12.67
CA PRO A 290 -21.89 -10.30 12.86
C PRO A 290 -22.46 -11.55 13.55
N VAL A 291 -21.75 -12.68 13.51
CA VAL A 291 -22.16 -13.95 14.10
C VAL A 291 -21.58 -14.14 15.49
N THR A 292 -20.26 -14.06 15.61
CA THR A 292 -19.55 -14.33 16.88
C THR A 292 -19.54 -13.17 17.85
N LYS A 293 -19.85 -11.95 17.37
CA LYS A 293 -19.78 -10.68 18.11
C LYS A 293 -18.40 -10.35 18.67
N ARG A 294 -17.35 -11.00 18.17
CA ARG A 294 -15.97 -10.72 18.54
C ARG A 294 -15.37 -9.64 17.64
N PRO A 295 -14.36 -8.90 18.11
CA PRO A 295 -13.61 -7.96 17.28
C PRO A 295 -13.09 -8.66 16.01
N MET A 296 -13.21 -7.98 14.86
CA MET A 296 -12.91 -8.57 13.56
C MET A 296 -11.61 -8.05 12.95
N ALA A 297 -11.12 -6.87 13.38
CA ALA A 297 -9.92 -6.30 12.82
C ALA A 297 -8.68 -7.16 13.07
N LYS A 298 -7.89 -7.34 12.02
CA LYS A 298 -6.50 -7.80 12.04
C LYS A 298 -5.70 -6.87 11.14
N SER A 299 -5.76 -5.59 11.50
CA SER A 299 -5.35 -4.50 10.63
C SER A 299 -3.85 -4.33 10.63
N LEU A 300 -3.26 -4.22 9.44
CA LEU A 300 -1.83 -4.05 9.24
C LEU A 300 -1.45 -2.73 8.57
N ALA A 301 -2.29 -2.19 7.70
CA ALA A 301 -2.05 -0.90 7.04
C ALA A 301 -3.34 -0.12 6.83
N VAL A 302 -3.18 1.20 6.63
CA VAL A 302 -4.27 2.13 6.30
C VAL A 302 -3.84 3.08 5.19
N ALA A 303 -4.76 3.33 4.24
CA ALA A 303 -4.64 4.35 3.22
C ALA A 303 -5.82 5.33 3.35
N PRO A 304 -5.59 6.54 3.87
CA PRO A 304 -6.61 7.57 3.93
C PRO A 304 -6.80 8.21 2.55
N ILE A 305 -8.03 8.27 2.06
CA ILE A 305 -8.35 8.85 0.76
C ILE A 305 -9.84 9.19 0.66
N ASP A 306 -10.17 10.30 0.04
CA ASP A 306 -11.55 10.63 -0.34
C ASP A 306 -11.96 9.77 -1.56
N LEU A 307 -12.73 8.70 -1.34
CA LEU A 307 -13.08 7.71 -2.36
C LEU A 307 -14.13 8.20 -3.35
N ASP A 308 -15.13 8.93 -2.89
CA ASP A 308 -16.27 9.34 -3.71
C ASP A 308 -16.24 10.81 -4.16
N GLY A 309 -15.30 11.59 -3.65
CA GLY A 309 -15.10 12.99 -4.04
C GLY A 309 -16.00 13.96 -3.32
N ASP A 310 -16.48 13.61 -2.15
CA ASP A 310 -17.35 14.45 -1.34
C ASP A 310 -16.59 15.44 -0.44
N GLY A 311 -15.25 15.30 -0.35
CA GLY A 311 -14.36 16.15 0.43
C GLY A 311 -14.09 15.66 1.85
N TRP A 312 -14.60 14.49 2.22
CA TRP A 312 -14.33 13.84 3.50
C TRP A 312 -13.40 12.64 3.30
N ILE A 313 -12.41 12.52 4.17
CA ILE A 313 -11.44 11.43 4.04
C ILE A 313 -12.03 10.12 4.54
N ASP A 314 -12.06 9.12 3.67
CA ASP A 314 -12.35 7.72 3.98
C ASP A 314 -11.07 6.97 4.35
N LEU A 315 -11.22 5.78 4.94
CA LEU A 315 -10.08 4.95 5.36
C LEU A 315 -10.19 3.55 4.76
N ILE A 316 -9.23 3.17 3.92
CA ILE A 316 -9.08 1.78 3.45
C ILE A 316 -8.11 1.08 4.38
N VAL A 317 -8.54 -0.01 5.02
CA VAL A 317 -7.72 -0.75 5.99
C VAL A 317 -7.47 -2.17 5.50
N ALA A 318 -6.21 -2.53 5.32
CA ALA A 318 -5.78 -3.88 4.97
C ALA A 318 -5.81 -4.77 6.21
N ASN A 319 -6.56 -5.87 6.13
CA ASN A 319 -6.72 -6.85 7.21
C ASN A 319 -6.12 -8.20 6.82
N ASP A 320 -5.30 -8.76 7.68
CA ASP A 320 -4.70 -10.06 7.49
C ASP A 320 -5.71 -11.18 7.80
N THR A 321 -6.05 -12.00 6.79
CA THR A 321 -6.95 -13.16 6.89
C THR A 321 -8.39 -12.86 7.31
N THR A 322 -8.77 -11.58 7.35
CA THR A 322 -10.16 -11.13 7.52
C THR A 322 -10.50 -10.11 6.43
N PRO A 323 -11.79 -9.84 6.13
CA PRO A 323 -12.15 -8.85 5.12
C PRO A 323 -11.50 -7.50 5.36
N ASN A 324 -10.96 -6.86 4.31
CA ASN A 324 -10.49 -5.48 4.42
C ASN A 324 -11.66 -4.56 4.78
N PHE A 325 -11.37 -3.49 5.54
CA PHE A 325 -12.39 -2.49 5.83
C PHE A 325 -12.29 -1.29 4.89
N VAL A 326 -13.43 -0.70 4.62
CA VAL A 326 -13.57 0.63 4.04
C VAL A 326 -14.49 1.43 4.94
N PHE A 327 -13.91 2.31 5.72
CA PHE A 327 -14.66 3.23 6.57
C PHE A 327 -15.00 4.47 5.74
N HIS A 328 -16.24 4.55 5.29
CA HIS A 328 -16.77 5.72 4.59
C HIS A 328 -17.16 6.80 5.61
N ASN A 329 -16.56 7.97 5.47
CA ASN A 329 -16.82 9.14 6.32
C ASN A 329 -18.12 9.80 5.90
N LYS A 330 -19.07 9.96 6.81
CA LYS A 330 -20.38 10.57 6.50
C LYS A 330 -20.42 12.09 6.69
N GLY A 331 -19.28 12.71 7.06
CA GLY A 331 -19.21 14.14 7.31
C GLY A 331 -19.95 14.61 8.58
N ASP A 332 -20.35 13.69 9.45
CA ASP A 332 -21.04 13.97 10.71
C ASP A 332 -20.27 13.47 11.94
N GLY A 333 -18.96 13.17 11.76
CA GLY A 333 -18.09 12.60 12.79
C GLY A 333 -18.27 11.09 12.95
N THR A 334 -19.01 10.43 12.05
CA THR A 334 -19.22 8.98 12.08
C THR A 334 -18.86 8.32 10.74
N PHE A 335 -18.50 7.04 10.79
CA PHE A 335 -18.14 6.23 9.65
C PHE A 335 -19.11 5.06 9.46
N GLU A 336 -19.31 4.63 8.22
CA GLU A 336 -19.98 3.38 7.87
C GLU A 336 -18.95 2.42 7.27
N GLU A 337 -18.83 1.20 7.78
CA GLU A 337 -18.00 0.17 7.14
C GLU A 337 -18.72 -0.37 5.90
N ILE A 338 -18.15 -0.14 4.71
CA ILE A 338 -18.73 -0.45 3.42
C ILE A 338 -17.87 -1.36 2.54
N GLY A 339 -16.84 -1.99 3.07
CA GLY A 339 -15.87 -2.79 2.30
C GLY A 339 -16.49 -3.86 1.41
N LEU A 340 -17.50 -4.57 1.91
CA LEU A 340 -18.26 -5.56 1.10
C LEU A 340 -19.09 -4.90 -0.02
N LYS A 341 -19.64 -3.71 0.23
CA LYS A 341 -20.41 -2.96 -0.78
C LYS A 341 -19.54 -2.45 -1.90
N THR A 342 -18.33 -2.02 -1.55
CA THR A 342 -17.36 -1.45 -2.52
C THR A 342 -16.66 -2.52 -3.35
N GLY A 343 -16.59 -3.77 -2.89
CA GLY A 343 -15.81 -4.84 -3.49
C GLY A 343 -14.33 -4.86 -3.06
N LEU A 344 -13.89 -3.98 -2.15
CA LEU A 344 -12.52 -3.91 -1.63
C LEU A 344 -12.25 -4.91 -0.50
N ALA A 345 -13.29 -5.46 0.12
CA ALA A 345 -13.16 -6.34 1.28
C ALA A 345 -12.52 -7.69 0.99
N LEU A 346 -12.71 -8.22 -0.22
CA LEU A 346 -12.37 -9.60 -0.57
C LEU A 346 -11.65 -9.66 -1.92
N GLY A 347 -10.88 -10.72 -2.13
CA GLY A 347 -10.31 -11.04 -3.41
C GLY A 347 -11.33 -11.42 -4.48
N ALA A 348 -10.91 -11.53 -5.74
CA ALA A 348 -11.77 -11.84 -6.88
C ALA A 348 -12.55 -13.16 -6.74
N GLY A 349 -12.07 -14.11 -5.95
CA GLY A 349 -12.74 -15.37 -5.63
C GLY A 349 -13.73 -15.28 -4.45
N GLY A 350 -13.83 -14.13 -3.79
CA GLY A 350 -14.66 -13.93 -2.60
C GLY A 350 -14.01 -14.38 -1.29
N GLU A 351 -12.70 -14.58 -1.30
CA GLU A 351 -11.89 -14.93 -0.11
C GLU A 351 -11.31 -13.68 0.57
N ALA A 352 -11.18 -13.71 1.90
CA ALA A 352 -10.31 -12.81 2.62
C ALA A 352 -8.86 -13.28 2.45
N ARG A 353 -7.95 -12.35 2.15
CA ARG A 353 -6.53 -12.61 1.92
C ARG A 353 -5.69 -12.15 3.12
N GLY A 354 -4.43 -12.58 3.16
CA GLY A 354 -3.44 -12.05 4.09
C GLY A 354 -2.96 -10.69 3.63
N ALA A 355 -3.78 -9.65 3.79
CA ALA A 355 -3.50 -8.31 3.32
C ALA A 355 -2.61 -7.55 4.31
N MET A 356 -1.54 -6.89 3.79
CA MET A 356 -0.53 -6.21 4.60
C MET A 356 -0.42 -4.72 4.26
N GLY A 357 0.33 -4.36 3.24
CA GLY A 357 0.44 -2.97 2.80
C GLY A 357 -0.72 -2.55 1.89
N VAL A 358 -1.03 -1.26 1.87
CA VAL A 358 -2.05 -0.66 1.00
C VAL A 358 -1.63 0.72 0.53
N ASP A 359 -1.93 1.03 -0.73
CA ASP A 359 -1.84 2.38 -1.28
C ASP A 359 -2.93 2.62 -2.33
N ALA A 360 -3.31 3.89 -2.53
CA ALA A 360 -4.36 4.26 -3.47
C ALA A 360 -3.94 5.49 -4.30
N ALA A 361 -4.15 5.43 -5.63
CA ALA A 361 -3.76 6.53 -6.52
C ALA A 361 -4.50 6.51 -7.87
N TYR A 362 -4.58 7.68 -8.51
CA TYR A 362 -4.98 7.84 -9.91
C TYR A 362 -3.79 7.56 -10.84
N PHE A 363 -3.32 6.32 -10.86
CA PHE A 363 -2.08 5.92 -11.54
C PHE A 363 -2.13 6.00 -13.07
N ARG A 364 -3.34 5.99 -13.66
CA ARG A 364 -3.57 6.07 -15.12
C ARG A 364 -3.67 7.49 -15.64
N ASN A 365 -3.65 8.50 -14.76
CA ASN A 365 -3.95 9.90 -15.11
C ASN A 365 -5.33 10.07 -15.77
N ASP A 366 -6.31 9.28 -15.34
CA ASP A 366 -7.72 9.38 -15.68
C ASP A 366 -8.57 9.29 -14.40
N GLU A 367 -9.90 9.19 -14.55
CA GLU A 367 -10.83 9.12 -13.41
C GLU A 367 -10.81 7.77 -12.68
N THR A 368 -9.96 6.81 -13.08
CA THR A 368 -9.89 5.49 -12.47
C THR A 368 -8.98 5.53 -11.24
N LEU A 369 -9.55 5.37 -10.06
CA LEU A 369 -8.79 5.17 -8.84
C LEU A 369 -8.35 3.71 -8.74
N GLY A 370 -7.05 3.49 -8.51
CA GLY A 370 -6.48 2.17 -8.22
C GLY A 370 -6.16 2.04 -6.74
N VAL A 371 -6.52 0.90 -6.15
CA VAL A 371 -6.13 0.52 -4.78
C VAL A 371 -5.29 -0.74 -4.86
N ALA A 372 -4.01 -0.62 -4.54
CA ALA A 372 -3.07 -1.75 -4.51
C ALA A 372 -2.99 -2.31 -3.09
N VAL A 373 -3.02 -3.65 -2.96
CA VAL A 373 -2.90 -4.34 -1.67
C VAL A 373 -1.87 -5.46 -1.78
N GLY A 374 -0.87 -5.43 -0.91
CA GLY A 374 0.11 -6.50 -0.76
C GLY A 374 -0.45 -7.67 0.02
N ASN A 375 -0.31 -8.89 -0.52
CA ASN A 375 -0.89 -10.10 0.06
C ASN A 375 0.17 -11.16 0.37
N PHE A 376 -0.25 -12.19 1.08
CA PHE A 376 0.56 -13.37 1.38
C PHE A 376 0.92 -14.13 0.10
N ALA A 377 2.03 -14.87 0.12
CA ALA A 377 2.48 -15.65 -1.02
C ALA A 377 1.39 -16.63 -1.50
N ASP A 378 1.29 -16.82 -2.82
CA ASP A 378 0.28 -17.59 -3.56
C ASP A 378 -1.16 -16.99 -3.57
N GLU A 379 -1.39 -15.87 -2.88
CA GLU A 379 -2.71 -15.20 -2.86
C GLU A 379 -2.84 -14.07 -3.91
N LEU A 380 -1.80 -13.77 -4.64
CA LEU A 380 -1.65 -12.65 -5.58
C LEU A 380 -1.83 -11.29 -4.87
N ASN A 381 -1.01 -10.32 -5.19
CA ASN A 381 -1.32 -8.94 -4.78
C ASN A 381 -2.54 -8.45 -5.55
N ALA A 382 -3.38 -7.65 -4.90
CA ALA A 382 -4.57 -7.11 -5.52
C ALA A 382 -4.29 -5.74 -6.13
N LEU A 383 -5.01 -5.43 -7.21
CA LEU A 383 -5.17 -4.09 -7.74
C LEU A 383 -6.65 -3.88 -8.07
N TYR A 384 -7.34 -3.25 -7.15
CA TYR A 384 -8.75 -2.92 -7.34
C TYR A 384 -8.87 -1.62 -8.13
N LEU A 385 -9.71 -1.61 -9.17
CA LEU A 385 -9.98 -0.43 -9.99
C LEU A 385 -11.41 0.02 -9.81
N SER A 386 -11.59 1.34 -9.62
CA SER A 386 -12.92 1.94 -9.53
C SER A 386 -13.70 1.75 -10.83
N GLN A 387 -15.00 1.47 -10.70
CA GLN A 387 -15.93 1.17 -11.78
C GLN A 387 -17.05 2.22 -11.84
N GLY A 388 -17.30 2.77 -13.02
CA GLY A 388 -18.37 3.75 -13.21
C GLY A 388 -18.05 5.13 -12.61
N ALA A 389 -19.09 5.82 -12.14
CA ALA A 389 -18.93 7.14 -11.53
C ALA A 389 -18.27 7.01 -10.15
N ARG A 390 -17.44 7.98 -9.79
CA ARG A 390 -16.68 8.00 -8.52
C ARG A 390 -17.59 7.80 -7.31
N GLN A 391 -18.74 8.46 -7.29
CA GLN A 391 -19.74 8.37 -6.21
C GLN A 391 -20.30 6.96 -6.01
N SER A 392 -20.14 6.04 -6.97
CA SER A 392 -20.61 4.66 -6.80
C SER A 392 -19.75 3.84 -5.84
N MET A 393 -18.50 4.23 -5.64
CA MET A 393 -17.50 3.54 -4.81
C MET A 393 -17.46 2.01 -5.07
N VAL A 394 -17.63 1.59 -6.32
CA VAL A 394 -17.58 0.17 -6.70
C VAL A 394 -16.23 -0.13 -7.34
N PHE A 395 -15.59 -1.20 -6.89
CA PHE A 395 -14.27 -1.63 -7.37
C PHE A 395 -14.30 -3.09 -7.81
N SER A 396 -13.41 -3.45 -8.73
CA SER A 396 -13.14 -4.83 -9.13
C SER A 396 -11.65 -5.12 -9.03
N ASP A 397 -11.28 -6.33 -8.57
CA ASP A 397 -9.89 -6.80 -8.54
C ASP A 397 -9.43 -7.13 -9.97
N GLU A 398 -8.60 -6.25 -10.53
CA GLU A 398 -8.06 -6.32 -11.89
C GLU A 398 -6.57 -6.71 -11.89
N ALA A 399 -6.07 -7.31 -10.83
CA ALA A 399 -4.65 -7.67 -10.71
C ALA A 399 -4.17 -8.55 -11.86
N LEU A 400 -5.02 -9.46 -12.36
CA LEU A 400 -4.66 -10.33 -13.49
C LEU A 400 -4.58 -9.58 -14.82
N SER A 401 -5.54 -8.72 -15.10
CA SER A 401 -5.63 -7.96 -16.36
C SER A 401 -4.58 -6.85 -16.45
N THR A 402 -4.21 -6.27 -15.29
CA THR A 402 -3.23 -5.17 -15.18
C THR A 402 -1.78 -5.62 -15.14
N GLY A 403 -1.51 -6.92 -14.93
CA GLY A 403 -0.15 -7.48 -14.85
C GLY A 403 0.41 -7.58 -13.43
N VAL A 404 -0.25 -7.02 -12.43
CA VAL A 404 0.17 -7.06 -11.01
C VAL A 404 0.15 -8.49 -10.46
N GLY A 405 -0.96 -9.21 -10.64
CA GLY A 405 -1.14 -10.56 -10.11
C GLY A 405 -0.10 -11.57 -10.62
N PRO A 406 0.12 -11.69 -11.95
CA PRO A 406 1.13 -12.60 -12.47
C PRO A 406 2.55 -12.33 -11.95
N ALA A 407 2.91 -11.06 -11.74
CA ALA A 407 4.24 -10.66 -11.25
C ALA A 407 4.47 -11.02 -9.77
N THR A 408 3.39 -11.24 -8.99
CA THR A 408 3.47 -11.31 -7.52
C THR A 408 3.04 -12.65 -6.94
N ARG A 409 2.81 -13.66 -7.78
CA ARG A 409 2.21 -14.93 -7.35
C ARG A 409 2.95 -15.64 -6.20
N HIS A 410 4.28 -15.64 -6.23
CA HIS A 410 5.08 -16.43 -5.29
C HIS A 410 5.83 -15.57 -4.27
N VAL A 411 5.56 -14.27 -4.23
CA VAL A 411 6.15 -13.35 -3.26
C VAL A 411 5.13 -13.00 -2.17
N LEU A 412 5.65 -12.67 -1.00
CA LEU A 412 4.92 -12.17 0.13
C LEU A 412 5.25 -10.69 0.25
N THR A 413 4.25 -9.82 0.01
CA THR A 413 4.45 -8.38 -0.09
C THR A 413 3.97 -7.68 1.18
N PHE A 414 4.86 -6.94 1.84
CA PHE A 414 4.53 -6.05 2.94
C PHE A 414 4.40 -4.60 2.47
N GLY A 415 5.51 -3.89 2.33
CA GLY A 415 5.49 -2.51 1.85
C GLY A 415 5.16 -2.43 0.36
N LEU A 416 4.33 -1.45 -0.02
CA LEU A 416 4.09 -1.12 -1.43
C LEU A 416 3.66 0.33 -1.54
N PHE A 417 3.94 0.96 -2.67
CA PHE A 417 3.45 2.30 -2.97
C PHE A 417 3.47 2.59 -4.47
N PHE A 418 2.58 3.50 -4.86
CA PHE A 418 2.63 4.14 -6.17
C PHE A 418 3.58 5.35 -6.14
N PHE A 419 4.46 5.47 -7.14
CA PHE A 419 5.38 6.59 -7.31
C PHE A 419 5.76 6.74 -8.79
N ASP A 420 6.23 7.91 -9.18
CA ASP A 420 6.65 8.20 -10.56
C ASP A 420 8.18 8.03 -10.66
N ALA A 421 8.62 6.81 -11.01
CA ALA A 421 10.04 6.45 -10.99
C ALA A 421 10.86 7.06 -12.11
N ASP A 422 10.22 7.36 -13.25
CA ASP A 422 10.87 7.91 -14.46
C ASP A 422 10.45 9.34 -14.78
N LEU A 423 9.64 9.95 -13.92
CA LEU A 423 9.13 11.33 -14.05
C LEU A 423 8.34 11.55 -15.35
N ASP A 424 7.67 10.53 -15.87
CA ASP A 424 6.86 10.63 -17.07
C ASP A 424 5.40 11.08 -16.81
N GLY A 425 5.07 11.25 -15.52
CA GLY A 425 3.76 11.67 -15.03
C GLY A 425 2.82 10.51 -14.71
N ARG A 426 3.15 9.26 -15.03
CA ARG A 426 2.39 8.07 -14.63
C ARG A 426 3.01 7.43 -13.39
N LEU A 427 2.17 6.88 -12.53
CA LEU A 427 2.67 6.22 -11.32
C LEU A 427 2.99 4.77 -11.59
N ASP A 428 4.21 4.39 -11.31
CA ASP A 428 4.71 3.02 -11.21
C ASP A 428 4.33 2.39 -9.87
N LEU A 429 4.60 1.11 -9.68
CA LEU A 429 4.28 0.41 -8.44
C LEU A 429 5.48 -0.38 -7.94
N LEU A 430 5.97 -0.02 -6.73
CA LEU A 430 6.96 -0.79 -5.99
C LEU A 430 6.29 -1.73 -5.00
N MET A 431 6.88 -2.90 -4.78
CA MET A 431 6.49 -3.89 -3.78
C MET A 431 7.74 -4.45 -3.09
N ALA A 432 7.77 -4.32 -1.77
CA ALA A 432 8.84 -4.80 -0.89
C ALA A 432 8.47 -6.18 -0.36
N ASN A 433 9.22 -7.20 -0.75
CA ASN A 433 8.87 -8.61 -0.55
C ASN A 433 9.79 -9.29 0.47
N GLY A 434 9.25 -10.25 1.22
CA GLY A 434 10.01 -11.07 2.15
C GLY A 434 9.12 -12.00 2.96
N HIS A 435 9.45 -13.31 2.98
CA HIS A 435 8.66 -14.30 3.69
C HIS A 435 8.81 -14.16 5.22
N ILE A 436 7.86 -14.72 5.99
CA ILE A 436 7.89 -14.68 7.45
C ILE A 436 8.66 -15.86 8.07
N GLU A 437 8.73 -17.01 7.40
CA GLU A 437 9.33 -18.24 7.96
C GLU A 437 10.70 -18.53 7.32
N PRO A 438 11.81 -18.42 8.07
CA PRO A 438 13.15 -18.69 7.55
C PRO A 438 13.35 -20.12 7.03
N SER A 439 12.58 -21.06 7.58
CA SER A 439 12.68 -22.48 7.19
C SER A 439 11.95 -22.82 5.90
N ILE A 440 11.29 -21.85 5.26
CA ILE A 440 10.57 -22.07 3.98
C ILE A 440 11.51 -22.61 2.89
N ASP A 441 12.78 -22.19 2.90
CA ASP A 441 13.80 -22.65 1.94
C ASP A 441 14.16 -24.14 2.09
N GLN A 442 13.75 -24.79 3.18
CA GLN A 442 13.93 -26.22 3.41
C GLN A 442 12.76 -27.06 2.87
N LEU A 443 11.68 -26.41 2.43
CA LEU A 443 10.48 -27.04 1.90
C LEU A 443 10.53 -27.09 0.38
N ASN A 444 9.85 -28.05 -0.22
CA ASN A 444 9.70 -28.14 -1.66
C ASN A 444 8.58 -27.19 -2.16
N THR A 445 8.86 -25.90 -2.15
CA THR A 445 7.95 -24.81 -2.54
C THR A 445 8.69 -23.81 -3.44
N PRO A 446 8.00 -23.09 -4.34
CA PRO A 446 8.61 -21.99 -5.11
C PRO A 446 8.89 -20.74 -4.29
N GLN A 447 8.51 -20.70 -3.01
CA GLN A 447 8.70 -19.57 -2.13
C GLN A 447 10.09 -19.59 -1.50
N HIS A 448 10.64 -18.40 -1.22
CA HIS A 448 11.92 -18.21 -0.55
C HIS A 448 11.77 -17.25 0.62
N TYR A 449 12.59 -17.43 1.66
CA TYR A 449 12.60 -16.53 2.82
C TYR A 449 13.00 -15.11 2.44
N ARG A 450 14.11 -14.99 1.70
CA ARG A 450 14.56 -13.73 1.12
C ARG A 450 14.00 -13.60 -0.28
N GLN A 451 13.36 -12.47 -0.58
CA GLN A 451 12.70 -12.23 -1.85
C GLN A 451 13.14 -10.89 -2.44
N SER A 452 13.29 -10.82 -3.74
CA SER A 452 13.60 -9.57 -4.42
C SER A 452 12.40 -8.63 -4.41
N ALA A 453 12.65 -7.32 -4.40
CA ALA A 453 11.60 -6.34 -4.66
C ALA A 453 10.98 -6.57 -6.04
N THR A 454 9.72 -6.20 -6.19
CA THR A 454 9.03 -6.17 -7.50
C THR A 454 8.76 -4.71 -7.85
N ILE A 455 9.22 -4.27 -9.00
CA ILE A 455 8.91 -2.96 -9.55
C ILE A 455 8.20 -3.14 -10.89
N LEU A 456 7.08 -2.45 -11.03
CA LEU A 456 6.19 -2.52 -12.18
C LEU A 456 6.08 -1.15 -12.81
N TRP A 457 6.58 -1.02 -14.03
CA TRP A 457 6.50 0.20 -14.82
C TRP A 457 5.12 0.36 -15.46
N ASN A 458 4.54 1.54 -15.36
CA ASN A 458 3.24 1.90 -15.90
C ASN A 458 3.35 2.37 -17.36
N ARG A 459 2.97 1.50 -18.30
CA ARG A 459 3.00 1.80 -19.75
C ARG A 459 2.05 2.90 -20.20
N GLY A 460 1.04 3.22 -19.39
CA GLY A 460 -0.07 4.07 -19.85
C GLY A 460 -1.01 3.38 -20.85
N LYS A 461 -2.01 4.12 -21.30
CA LYS A 461 -3.08 3.65 -22.21
C LYS A 461 -2.77 3.75 -23.71
N SER A 462 -1.50 3.81 -24.13
CA SER A 462 -1.13 3.98 -25.54
C SER A 462 -1.57 2.83 -26.47
N ILE A 463 -2.07 1.72 -25.93
CA ILE A 463 -2.55 0.55 -26.67
C ILE A 463 -4.03 0.32 -26.36
N PRO A 464 -4.87 -0.04 -27.36
CA PRO A 464 -6.28 -0.32 -27.13
C PRO A 464 -6.46 -1.29 -25.97
N THR A 465 -7.29 -0.93 -25.00
CA THR A 465 -7.57 -1.72 -23.80
C THR A 465 -7.85 -3.18 -24.10
N GLY A 466 -7.21 -4.09 -23.36
CA GLY A 466 -7.46 -5.53 -23.39
C GLY A 466 -6.48 -6.36 -24.21
N LYS A 467 -5.44 -5.78 -24.84
CA LYS A 467 -4.40 -6.56 -25.51
C LYS A 467 -3.11 -6.73 -24.71
N PHE A 468 -2.82 -5.80 -23.80
CA PHE A 468 -1.60 -5.80 -22.99
C PHE A 468 -1.90 -5.25 -21.59
N PRO A 469 -1.19 -5.70 -20.55
CA PRO A 469 -1.36 -5.19 -19.20
C PRO A 469 -0.91 -3.75 -19.08
N ASP A 470 -1.44 -3.02 -18.09
CA ASP A 470 -1.04 -1.64 -17.78
C ASP A 470 0.40 -1.61 -17.24
N PHE A 471 0.76 -2.60 -16.45
CA PHE A 471 2.05 -2.71 -15.82
C PHE A 471 2.95 -3.75 -16.48
N MET A 472 4.23 -3.44 -16.57
CA MET A 472 5.29 -4.34 -17.01
C MET A 472 6.32 -4.50 -15.91
N SER A 473 6.69 -5.76 -15.60
CA SER A 473 7.80 -6.02 -14.68
C SER A 473 9.10 -5.46 -15.22
N MET A 474 9.82 -4.74 -14.36
CA MET A 474 11.19 -4.33 -14.62
C MET A 474 12.16 -5.33 -14.01
N HIS A 475 13.38 -5.37 -14.55
CA HIS A 475 14.41 -6.33 -14.19
C HIS A 475 15.76 -5.64 -13.99
N GLU A 476 16.79 -6.41 -13.62
CA GLU A 476 18.14 -5.90 -13.40
C GLU A 476 18.72 -5.07 -14.56
N LYS A 477 18.35 -5.39 -15.79
CA LYS A 477 18.83 -4.65 -16.96
C LYS A 477 18.29 -3.22 -17.05
N GLU A 478 17.08 -2.97 -16.50
CA GLU A 478 16.46 -1.64 -16.45
C GLU A 478 16.81 -0.89 -15.15
N CYS A 479 16.80 -1.61 -14.01
CA CYS A 479 16.90 -1.00 -12.68
C CYS A 479 18.26 -1.20 -11.99
N GLY A 480 19.20 -1.91 -12.61
CA GLY A 480 20.44 -2.31 -11.94
C GLY A 480 20.23 -3.50 -10.98
N PRO A 481 21.33 -4.15 -10.54
CA PRO A 481 21.25 -5.38 -9.73
C PRO A 481 20.91 -5.13 -8.25
N ASP A 482 21.15 -3.93 -7.74
CA ASP A 482 21.07 -3.67 -6.29
C ASP A 482 19.63 -3.82 -5.77
N LEU A 483 18.63 -3.32 -6.51
CA LEU A 483 17.23 -3.41 -6.15
C LEU A 483 16.71 -4.86 -6.09
N PHE A 484 17.31 -5.77 -6.85
CA PHE A 484 16.87 -7.17 -6.91
C PHE A 484 17.63 -8.10 -5.97
N ARG A 485 18.48 -7.58 -5.08
CA ARG A 485 19.02 -8.40 -3.99
C ARG A 485 17.88 -8.96 -3.15
N PRO A 486 17.87 -10.27 -2.85
CA PRO A 486 16.83 -10.85 -2.03
C PRO A 486 16.88 -10.35 -0.58
N LEU A 487 15.77 -9.80 -0.08
CA LEU A 487 15.60 -9.19 1.23
C LEU A 487 14.51 -9.92 2.05
N VAL A 488 14.45 -9.66 3.34
CA VAL A 488 13.30 -9.96 4.19
C VAL A 488 12.58 -8.64 4.46
N ALA A 489 12.04 -8.06 3.38
CA ALA A 489 11.53 -6.71 3.41
C ALA A 489 10.24 -6.56 4.23
N ARG A 490 10.03 -5.37 4.80
CA ARG A 490 8.83 -4.99 5.56
C ARG A 490 8.35 -3.60 5.15
N GLY A 491 8.79 -2.56 5.84
CA GLY A 491 8.45 -1.17 5.50
C GLY A 491 9.13 -0.72 4.21
N ALA A 492 8.49 0.22 3.52
CA ALA A 492 9.07 0.91 2.38
C ALA A 492 8.50 2.32 2.28
N ALA A 493 9.34 3.30 1.95
CA ALA A 493 8.97 4.70 1.75
C ALA A 493 9.85 5.34 0.68
N TYR A 494 9.42 6.48 0.15
CA TYR A 494 10.18 7.26 -0.81
C TYR A 494 10.31 8.72 -0.40
N ALA A 495 11.37 9.37 -0.88
CA ALA A 495 11.62 10.81 -0.81
C ALA A 495 12.66 11.20 -1.86
N ASP A 496 12.70 12.46 -2.25
CA ASP A 496 13.81 13.06 -2.99
C ASP A 496 14.90 13.46 -1.98
N ILE A 497 15.92 12.59 -1.79
CA ILE A 497 16.91 12.77 -0.70
C ILE A 497 18.07 13.69 -1.07
N ASP A 498 18.30 13.97 -2.36
CA ASP A 498 19.43 14.80 -2.81
C ASP A 498 19.02 16.01 -3.66
N GLY A 499 17.72 16.25 -3.81
CA GLY A 499 17.15 17.46 -4.39
C GLY A 499 17.25 17.51 -5.92
N ASP A 500 17.38 16.35 -6.58
CA ASP A 500 17.48 16.26 -8.03
C ASP A 500 16.12 16.03 -8.72
N GLY A 501 15.05 15.80 -7.93
CA GLY A 501 13.67 15.60 -8.35
C GLY A 501 13.29 14.15 -8.59
N ASP A 502 14.25 13.23 -8.66
CA ASP A 502 13.99 11.80 -8.75
C ASP A 502 13.57 11.27 -7.37
N LEU A 503 12.62 10.36 -7.34
CA LEU A 503 12.21 9.77 -6.07
C LEU A 503 13.10 8.57 -5.73
N ASP A 504 13.81 8.71 -4.62
CA ASP A 504 14.60 7.66 -4.00
C ASP A 504 13.75 6.83 -3.05
N MET A 505 14.21 5.65 -2.67
CA MET A 505 13.43 4.78 -1.81
C MET A 505 14.24 4.09 -0.73
N ILE A 506 13.62 3.87 0.43
CA ILE A 506 14.14 2.99 1.46
C ILE A 506 13.27 1.74 1.57
N ILE A 507 13.92 0.57 1.72
CA ILE A 507 13.26 -0.70 2.05
C ILE A 507 13.88 -1.20 3.34
N THR A 508 13.05 -1.36 4.38
CA THR A 508 13.49 -1.91 5.67
C THR A 508 13.41 -3.44 5.66
N GLN A 509 14.16 -4.05 6.56
CA GLN A 509 14.16 -5.50 6.73
C GLN A 509 13.89 -5.87 8.18
N VAL A 510 13.24 -6.99 8.40
CA VAL A 510 13.16 -7.59 9.73
C VAL A 510 14.48 -8.26 10.10
N GLY A 511 15.04 -7.91 11.25
CA GLY A 511 16.29 -8.49 11.77
C GLY A 511 17.55 -8.21 10.96
N ALA A 512 17.56 -7.16 10.12
CA ALA A 512 18.69 -6.80 9.27
C ALA A 512 18.75 -5.29 9.02
N ALA A 513 19.81 -4.82 8.32
CA ALA A 513 19.93 -3.43 7.90
C ALA A 513 18.91 -3.08 6.80
N PRO A 514 18.40 -1.83 6.76
CA PRO A 514 17.62 -1.34 5.62
C PRO A 514 18.50 -1.16 4.39
N HIS A 515 17.89 -0.93 3.23
CA HIS A 515 18.56 -0.51 2.02
C HIS A 515 17.97 0.80 1.52
N LEU A 516 18.82 1.81 1.36
CA LEU A 516 18.48 3.09 0.74
C LEU A 516 18.94 3.05 -0.71
N PHE A 517 18.00 3.12 -1.63
CA PHE A 517 18.23 3.08 -3.06
C PHE A 517 18.06 4.48 -3.65
N ARG A 518 19.15 5.02 -4.21
CA ARG A 518 19.07 6.26 -4.98
C ARG A 518 18.67 5.94 -6.41
N ASN A 519 17.73 6.72 -6.94
CA ASN A 519 17.32 6.69 -8.33
C ASN A 519 18.34 7.45 -9.18
N ASP A 520 19.08 6.74 -10.02
CA ASP A 520 20.14 7.32 -10.87
C ASP A 520 19.68 7.47 -12.34
N GLN A 521 18.37 7.63 -12.61
CA GLN A 521 17.83 7.75 -13.95
C GLN A 521 18.39 9.00 -14.67
N LYS A 522 18.47 8.96 -16.00
CA LYS A 522 18.97 10.06 -16.84
C LYS A 522 18.14 10.22 -18.09
N LEU A 523 16.83 10.11 -17.92
CA LEU A 523 15.88 10.19 -19.02
C LEU A 523 15.67 11.62 -19.51
N GLY A 524 16.03 12.62 -18.69
CA GLY A 524 15.85 14.04 -18.99
C GLY A 524 14.39 14.42 -19.07
N ASN A 525 13.55 13.80 -18.26
CA ASN A 525 12.20 14.23 -18.00
C ASN A 525 12.22 15.40 -17.01
N HIS A 526 11.25 16.29 -17.14
CA HIS A 526 11.07 17.44 -16.26
C HIS A 526 10.19 17.06 -15.06
N TRP A 527 10.28 17.83 -13.98
CA TRP A 527 9.53 17.61 -12.76
C TRP A 527 9.11 18.92 -12.09
N LEU A 528 8.14 18.82 -11.19
CA LEU A 528 7.75 19.89 -10.28
C LEU A 528 7.44 19.28 -8.92
N ARG A 529 8.21 19.68 -7.90
CA ARG A 529 8.00 19.28 -6.51
C ARG A 529 7.19 20.35 -5.80
N ILE A 530 6.13 19.96 -5.09
CA ILE A 530 5.17 20.88 -4.48
C ILE A 530 5.04 20.58 -2.99
N LYS A 531 5.42 21.55 -2.16
CA LYS A 531 5.17 21.55 -0.72
C LYS A 531 3.97 22.47 -0.44
N LEU A 532 2.90 21.92 0.12
CA LEU A 532 1.73 22.69 0.53
C LEU A 532 1.87 23.12 2.00
N VAL A 533 1.38 24.31 2.30
CA VAL A 533 1.25 24.82 3.69
C VAL A 533 -0.18 25.28 3.89
N GLY A 534 -0.92 24.53 4.70
CA GLY A 534 -2.29 24.84 5.07
C GLY A 534 -2.38 26.01 6.05
N ASN A 535 -3.56 26.59 6.14
CA ASN A 535 -3.84 27.69 7.05
C ASN A 535 -4.85 27.24 8.14
N PRO A 536 -4.40 26.97 9.37
CA PRO A 536 -5.30 26.53 10.44
C PRO A 536 -6.43 27.53 10.77
N LYS A 537 -6.27 28.81 10.44
CA LYS A 537 -7.34 29.80 10.59
C LYS A 537 -8.46 29.65 9.55
N GLU A 538 -8.20 28.94 8.48
CA GLU A 538 -9.17 28.59 7.44
C GLU A 538 -9.57 27.10 7.55
N HIS A 539 -9.36 26.47 8.71
CA HIS A 539 -9.66 25.05 8.98
C HIS A 539 -8.94 24.09 8.04
N VAL A 540 -7.65 24.32 7.80
CA VAL A 540 -6.78 23.39 7.07
C VAL A 540 -5.54 23.16 7.90
N ASN A 541 -5.25 21.90 8.22
CA ASN A 541 -4.05 21.52 8.95
C ASN A 541 -2.79 22.02 8.22
N ARG A 542 -1.75 22.36 8.99
CA ARG A 542 -0.57 23.03 8.46
C ARG A 542 0.18 22.20 7.43
N ASP A 543 0.20 20.88 7.58
CA ASP A 543 0.83 19.96 6.64
C ASP A 543 0.01 19.75 5.35
N ALA A 544 -1.19 20.35 5.28
CA ALA A 544 -2.15 20.18 4.19
C ALA A 544 -2.48 18.71 3.88
N ILE A 545 -2.35 17.82 4.88
CA ILE A 545 -2.72 16.41 4.72
C ILE A 545 -4.19 16.32 4.33
N GLY A 546 -4.48 15.58 3.25
CA GLY A 546 -5.80 15.46 2.64
C GLY A 546 -6.01 16.35 1.41
N ALA A 547 -5.16 17.36 1.19
CA ALA A 547 -5.25 18.20 -0.01
C ALA A 547 -4.97 17.42 -1.30
N TRP A 548 -5.57 17.90 -2.42
CA TRP A 548 -5.30 17.37 -3.74
C TRP A 548 -4.62 18.40 -4.62
N ILE A 549 -3.65 17.96 -5.40
CA ILE A 549 -2.97 18.71 -6.43
C ILE A 549 -3.41 18.17 -7.79
N GLU A 550 -4.00 19.04 -8.61
CA GLU A 550 -4.37 18.73 -9.99
C GLU A 550 -3.54 19.57 -10.94
N ALA A 551 -2.84 18.93 -11.88
CA ALA A 551 -2.07 19.62 -12.90
C ALA A 551 -2.48 19.16 -14.31
N THR A 552 -2.54 20.11 -15.25
CA THR A 552 -2.63 19.82 -16.67
C THR A 552 -1.27 20.06 -17.30
N VAL A 553 -0.72 19.05 -17.98
CA VAL A 553 0.62 19.06 -18.56
C VAL A 553 0.58 18.43 -19.94
N GLY A 554 0.75 19.21 -21.00
CA GLY A 554 0.72 18.70 -22.38
C GLY A 554 -0.56 17.93 -22.73
N GLY A 555 -1.69 18.32 -22.13
CA GLY A 555 -3.00 17.68 -22.29
C GLY A 555 -3.23 16.44 -21.41
N GLN A 556 -2.29 16.05 -20.56
CA GLN A 556 -2.49 15.04 -19.52
C GLN A 556 -3.01 15.70 -18.24
N HIS A 557 -3.82 14.98 -17.46
CA HIS A 557 -4.33 15.41 -16.16
C HIS A 557 -3.67 14.58 -15.07
N LEU A 558 -2.79 15.22 -14.30
CA LEU A 558 -2.15 14.61 -13.14
C LEU A 558 -2.95 14.95 -11.89
N ARG A 559 -3.19 13.96 -11.04
CA ARG A 559 -3.90 14.15 -9.76
C ARG A 559 -3.16 13.42 -8.65
N ARG A 560 -2.74 14.15 -7.61
CA ARG A 560 -1.96 13.61 -6.49
C ARG A 560 -2.51 14.14 -5.17
N GLN A 561 -2.54 13.28 -4.16
CA GLN A 561 -2.95 13.64 -2.80
C GLN A 561 -1.73 13.90 -1.93
N VAL A 562 -1.80 14.92 -1.07
CA VAL A 562 -0.86 15.11 0.04
C VAL A 562 -1.27 14.17 1.16
N MET A 563 -0.61 13.02 1.24
CA MET A 563 -0.86 11.99 2.22
C MET A 563 0.40 11.16 2.45
N PRO A 564 1.08 11.31 3.59
CA PRO A 564 2.30 10.56 3.88
C PRO A 564 2.01 9.11 4.28
N SER A 565 0.83 8.84 4.87
CA SER A 565 0.43 7.50 5.33
C SER A 565 0.03 6.60 4.18
N ARG A 566 0.92 5.69 3.81
CA ARG A 566 0.74 4.64 2.79
C ARG A 566 1.69 3.49 3.04
N SER A 567 1.64 2.45 2.23
CA SER A 567 2.52 1.30 2.34
C SER A 567 2.21 0.43 3.56
N TYR A 568 3.23 -0.03 4.27
CA TYR A 568 3.15 -0.86 5.47
C TYR A 568 4.01 -0.24 6.57
N LEU A 569 3.41 0.11 7.70
CA LEU A 569 4.06 0.68 8.88
C LEU A 569 4.88 1.97 8.62
N SER A 570 4.77 2.58 7.46
CA SER A 570 5.72 3.59 6.97
C SER A 570 5.03 4.85 6.48
N GLN A 571 5.83 5.93 6.36
CA GLN A 571 5.41 7.23 5.85
C GLN A 571 6.35 7.70 4.75
N VAL A 572 5.81 8.15 3.64
CA VAL A 572 6.57 8.85 2.60
C VAL A 572 6.67 10.34 2.93
N GLU A 573 7.51 11.07 2.21
CA GLU A 573 7.61 12.51 2.38
C GLU A 573 6.30 13.25 2.07
N LEU A 574 6.08 14.41 2.69
CA LEU A 574 4.91 15.25 2.48
C LEU A 574 4.88 15.95 1.11
N PRO A 575 6.00 16.52 0.60
CA PRO A 575 6.01 17.14 -0.72
C PRO A 575 5.60 16.16 -1.82
N VAL A 576 4.85 16.67 -2.79
CA VAL A 576 4.36 15.88 -3.93
C VAL A 576 5.21 16.18 -5.16
N THR A 577 5.83 15.15 -5.73
CA THR A 577 6.55 15.26 -7.01
C THR A 577 5.63 14.93 -8.17
N LEU A 578 5.53 15.84 -9.15
CA LEU A 578 4.86 15.65 -10.41
C LEU A 578 5.91 15.45 -11.51
N GLY A 579 5.98 14.26 -12.10
CA GLY A 579 6.71 14.04 -13.33
C GLY A 579 5.99 14.72 -14.51
N LEU A 580 6.71 15.43 -15.35
CA LEU A 580 6.17 16.21 -16.47
C LEU A 580 6.55 15.62 -17.83
N GLY A 581 7.30 14.50 -17.82
CA GLY A 581 7.86 13.92 -19.03
C GLY A 581 8.75 14.93 -19.78
N LYS A 582 8.53 15.09 -21.05
CA LYS A 582 9.29 16.07 -21.89
C LYS A 582 8.71 17.49 -21.89
N ASN A 583 7.69 17.75 -21.08
CA ASN A 583 7.07 19.08 -21.03
C ASN A 583 7.84 19.97 -20.05
N ASN A 584 8.29 21.12 -20.53
CA ASN A 584 9.03 22.10 -19.74
C ASN A 584 8.15 23.21 -19.14
N HIS A 585 6.84 23.00 -19.08
CA HIS A 585 5.86 23.90 -18.49
C HIS A 585 4.65 23.10 -17.99
N VAL A 586 3.91 23.70 -17.07
CA VAL A 586 2.61 23.23 -16.57
C VAL A 586 1.54 24.18 -17.10
N ASP A 587 0.56 23.65 -17.83
CA ASP A 587 -0.51 24.44 -18.44
C ASP A 587 -1.43 25.05 -17.39
N ARG A 588 -1.73 24.27 -16.33
CA ARG A 588 -2.62 24.67 -15.24
C ARG A 588 -2.27 23.87 -13.98
N LEU A 589 -2.25 24.53 -12.82
CA LEU A 589 -2.07 23.91 -11.50
C LEU A 589 -3.16 24.41 -10.56
N VAL A 590 -3.89 23.48 -9.92
CA VAL A 590 -4.93 23.76 -8.94
C VAL A 590 -4.68 22.95 -7.69
N VAL A 591 -4.75 23.59 -6.55
CA VAL A 591 -4.76 22.95 -5.24
C VAL A 591 -6.20 22.95 -4.71
N HIS A 592 -6.69 21.76 -4.35
CA HIS A 592 -7.96 21.58 -3.64
C HIS A 592 -7.63 21.31 -2.17
N TRP A 593 -7.99 22.26 -1.33
CA TRP A 593 -7.71 22.18 0.11
C TRP A 593 -8.77 21.35 0.84
N PRO A 594 -8.43 20.70 1.98
CA PRO A 594 -9.38 19.84 2.73
C PRO A 594 -10.68 20.53 3.10
N ASN A 595 -10.66 21.85 3.37
CA ASN A 595 -11.86 22.65 3.67
C ASN A 595 -12.78 22.91 2.47
N GLY A 596 -12.55 22.26 1.33
CA GLY A 596 -13.32 22.42 0.09
C GLY A 596 -12.97 23.66 -0.75
N SER A 597 -12.06 24.51 -0.30
CA SER A 597 -11.59 25.64 -1.13
C SER A 597 -10.59 25.20 -2.18
N SER A 598 -10.49 25.94 -3.29
CA SER A 598 -9.55 25.68 -4.36
C SER A 598 -8.73 26.90 -4.71
N GLN A 599 -7.47 26.70 -5.09
CA GLN A 599 -6.53 27.76 -5.42
C GLN A 599 -5.79 27.41 -6.71
N GLU A 600 -5.97 28.22 -7.75
CA GLU A 600 -5.19 28.10 -8.97
C GLU A 600 -3.88 28.87 -8.81
N VAL A 601 -2.75 28.21 -9.16
CA VAL A 601 -1.41 28.74 -8.91
C VAL A 601 -0.61 28.74 -10.23
N PRO A 602 -0.07 29.89 -10.63
CA PRO A 602 0.77 29.96 -11.84
C PRO A 602 2.13 29.31 -11.59
N VAL A 603 2.54 28.40 -12.46
CA VAL A 603 3.87 27.78 -12.43
C VAL A 603 4.82 28.58 -13.33
N GLN A 604 5.85 29.17 -12.73
CA GLN A 604 6.82 30.01 -13.45
C GLN A 604 8.00 29.20 -14.01
N LYS A 605 8.34 28.09 -13.36
CA LYS A 605 9.53 27.29 -13.66
C LYS A 605 9.24 25.84 -13.28
N VAL A 606 9.80 24.92 -14.03
CA VAL A 606 9.88 23.49 -13.71
C VAL A 606 11.30 23.13 -13.25
N ASP A 607 11.55 21.89 -12.89
CA ASP A 607 12.80 21.38 -12.31
C ASP A 607 13.18 22.17 -11.04
N THR A 608 12.19 22.27 -10.14
CA THR A 608 12.31 23.02 -8.89
C THR A 608 11.27 22.60 -7.89
N GLU A 609 11.55 22.87 -6.61
CA GLU A 609 10.52 22.83 -5.56
C GLU A 609 9.75 24.16 -5.52
N MET A 610 8.45 24.06 -5.27
CA MET A 610 7.52 25.17 -5.11
C MET A 610 6.74 25.03 -3.80
N VAL A 611 6.83 26.03 -2.94
CA VAL A 611 6.00 26.09 -1.74
C VAL A 611 4.73 26.89 -2.05
N ILE A 612 3.57 26.30 -1.77
CA ILE A 612 2.26 26.92 -1.96
C ILE A 612 1.59 27.06 -0.60
N GLU A 613 1.46 28.29 -0.14
CA GLU A 613 0.68 28.62 1.06
C GLU A 613 -0.79 28.83 0.71
N GLN A 614 -1.68 28.30 1.54
CA GLN A 614 -3.11 28.53 1.38
C GLN A 614 -3.42 30.03 1.52
N SER A 615 -3.98 30.62 0.47
CA SER A 615 -4.42 32.01 0.51
C SER A 615 -5.66 32.16 1.41
N SER A 616 -5.69 33.19 2.26
CA SER A 616 -6.91 33.53 2.98
C SER A 616 -8.05 33.77 1.99
N ALA A 617 -9.22 33.16 2.24
CA ALA A 617 -10.38 33.36 1.39
C ALA A 617 -10.65 34.86 1.25
N SER A 618 -10.51 35.39 0.04
CA SER A 618 -10.99 36.76 -0.24
C SER A 618 -12.50 36.74 0.00
N LYS A 619 -12.96 37.36 1.08
CA LYS A 619 -14.39 37.60 1.27
C LYS A 619 -14.89 38.36 0.04
N SER A 620 -15.44 37.63 -0.93
CA SER A 620 -16.22 38.26 -2.00
C SER A 620 -17.37 38.97 -1.32
N ARG A 621 -17.30 40.31 -1.31
CA ARG A 621 -18.38 41.18 -0.86
C ARG A 621 -19.58 41.08 -1.79
#